data_1477f5e0f5752aa7f2532792ce11c0c4
#
_entry.id   1477f5e0f5752aa7f2532792ce11c0c4
#
_cell.length_a   1.000
_cell.length_b   1.000
_cell.length_c   1.000
_cell.angle_alpha   90.00
_cell.angle_beta   90.00
_cell.angle_gamma   90.00
#
_symmetry.space_group_name_H-M   'P 1'
#
loop_
_entity.id
_entity.type
_entity.pdbx_description
1 polymer ?
#
loop_
_entity_poly.entity_id
_entity_poly.type
_entity_poly.pdbx_seq_one_letter_code
_entity_poly.pdbx_strand_id
1 'polypeptide(L)'
;MNGMFAWRKPLRWGRLHCSLLAVPPLAAGLVLGLVVGLVLGLSTAPAQAASAVAAPAAKKTLLVLGDSLSAEYGLVRGSGWVALLVKQLAQDKLAVTVVNASISGDTTSGGRSRLPALLKTHQPSHVVIELGGNDALRGLPLPMTRDNLVVMTRAAKAQGAKVLIVGMQLPPNYGVHYGQDFAAMFAAVAQAEGAALVPFLLAGVADAPQADSLFQADRIHPTAAAHPRLLANVWAVMKPWLR
;
A
#
# COMPACT_ATOMS: atom_id res chain seq x y z
N MET A 1 9.51 35.60 46.82
CA MET A 1 9.03 36.57 45.78
C MET A 1 8.09 35.82 44.88
N ASN A 2 6.78 36.18 44.98
CA ASN A 2 5.68 35.48 44.34
C ASN A 2 5.50 36.00 42.92
N GLY A 3 5.40 35.10 41.95
CA GLY A 3 5.03 35.38 40.58
C GLY A 3 3.81 34.50 40.16
N MET A 4 2.61 35.02 40.36
CA MET A 4 1.34 34.43 39.91
C MET A 4 1.26 34.52 38.38
N PHE A 5 1.10 33.40 37.69
CA PHE A 5 0.67 33.38 36.30
C PHE A 5 -0.83 33.16 36.19
N ALA A 6 -1.51 34.17 35.61
CA ALA A 6 -2.93 34.22 35.42
C ALA A 6 -3.41 33.33 34.26
N TRP A 7 -4.46 32.56 34.52
CA TRP A 7 -5.19 31.75 33.55
C TRP A 7 -6.02 32.64 32.61
N ARG A 8 -5.80 32.56 31.30
CA ARG A 8 -6.67 33.16 30.27
C ARG A 8 -7.85 32.24 29.99
N LYS A 9 -9.06 32.82 30.02
CA LYS A 9 -10.36 32.17 29.76
C LYS A 9 -10.50 31.79 28.27
N PRO A 10 -11.24 30.70 27.94
CA PRO A 10 -11.48 30.31 26.54
C PRO A 10 -12.55 31.20 25.89
N LEU A 11 -12.34 31.52 24.61
CA LEU A 11 -13.29 32.27 23.75
C LEU A 11 -14.54 31.41 23.47
N ARG A 12 -15.71 32.03 23.70
CA ARG A 12 -17.04 31.50 23.36
C ARG A 12 -17.27 31.66 21.85
N TRP A 13 -17.52 30.59 21.16
CA TRP A 13 -18.00 30.61 19.77
C TRP A 13 -19.50 30.86 19.75
N GLY A 14 -19.91 31.93 19.04
CA GLY A 14 -21.31 32.29 18.82
C GLY A 14 -22.00 31.33 17.86
N ARG A 15 -23.22 30.97 18.17
CA ARG A 15 -24.15 30.20 17.32
C ARG A 15 -24.60 31.08 16.14
N LEU A 16 -24.32 30.68 14.93
CA LEU A 16 -24.93 31.21 13.71
C LEU A 16 -26.30 30.56 13.52
N HIS A 17 -27.36 31.38 13.56
CA HIS A 17 -28.73 31.00 13.22
C HIS A 17 -28.86 30.90 11.69
N CYS A 18 -29.25 29.75 11.20
CA CYS A 18 -29.62 29.55 9.82
C CYS A 18 -31.12 29.84 9.66
N SER A 19 -31.45 30.94 8.97
CA SER A 19 -32.82 31.32 8.66
C SER A 19 -33.33 30.52 7.46
N LEU A 20 -34.40 29.77 7.68
CA LEU A 20 -35.18 29.09 6.64
C LEU A 20 -36.01 30.13 5.88
N LEU A 21 -35.76 30.28 4.58
CA LEU A 21 -36.63 30.99 3.66
C LEU A 21 -37.67 30.01 3.08
N ALA A 22 -38.93 30.29 3.40
CA ALA A 22 -40.09 29.59 2.88
C ALA A 22 -40.43 30.07 1.46
N VAL A 23 -40.71 29.12 0.55
CA VAL A 23 -41.20 29.36 -0.84
C VAL A 23 -42.71 29.06 -0.85
N PRO A 24 -43.57 29.96 -1.39
CA PRO A 24 -45.03 29.73 -1.45
C PRO A 24 -45.45 28.86 -2.64
N PRO A 25 -46.61 28.17 -2.56
CA PRO A 25 -47.12 27.36 -3.64
C PRO A 25 -47.92 28.23 -4.65
N LEU A 26 -47.70 28.02 -5.95
CA LEU A 26 -48.46 28.60 -7.04
C LEU A 26 -49.42 27.57 -7.65
N ALA A 27 -50.62 28.04 -7.73
CA ALA A 27 -51.89 27.60 -8.19
C ALA A 27 -52.00 26.62 -9.41
N ALA A 28 -53.02 25.79 -9.28
CA ALA A 28 -53.61 24.95 -10.32
C ALA A 28 -54.16 25.76 -11.49
N GLY A 29 -53.84 25.35 -12.71
CA GLY A 29 -54.47 25.74 -13.95
C GLY A 29 -55.07 24.52 -14.66
N LEU A 30 -56.37 24.41 -14.64
CA LEU A 30 -57.19 23.41 -15.36
C LEU A 30 -57.33 23.87 -16.81
N VAL A 31 -56.87 23.09 -17.79
CA VAL A 31 -57.26 23.27 -19.19
C VAL A 31 -57.78 21.94 -19.75
N LEU A 32 -59.10 21.96 -20.05
CA LEU A 32 -59.88 20.95 -20.69
C LEU A 32 -59.67 21.11 -22.21
N GLY A 33 -59.29 20.05 -22.95
CA GLY A 33 -59.18 20.16 -24.42
C GLY A 33 -58.92 18.87 -25.16
N LEU A 34 -59.98 18.33 -25.71
CA LEU A 34 -60.17 17.63 -26.94
C LEU A 34 -59.46 16.26 -27.17
N VAL A 35 -60.32 15.23 -27.17
CA VAL A 35 -60.05 13.87 -27.67
C VAL A 35 -60.00 13.90 -29.20
N VAL A 36 -58.85 13.61 -29.80
CA VAL A 36 -58.75 13.19 -31.22
C VAL A 36 -58.09 11.83 -31.22
N GLY A 37 -58.85 10.82 -31.64
CA GLY A 37 -58.39 9.45 -31.81
C GLY A 37 -57.36 9.35 -32.95
N LEU A 38 -56.20 8.82 -32.64
CA LEU A 38 -55.26 8.37 -33.67
C LEU A 38 -54.85 6.93 -33.34
N VAL A 39 -55.20 6.02 -34.20
CA VAL A 39 -54.83 4.61 -34.19
C VAL A 39 -53.31 4.56 -34.42
N LEU A 40 -52.54 4.22 -33.39
CA LEU A 40 -51.13 3.98 -33.52
C LEU A 40 -50.84 2.49 -33.66
N GLY A 41 -50.32 2.13 -34.82
CA GLY A 41 -49.79 0.79 -35.09
C GLY A 41 -48.63 0.48 -34.13
N LEU A 42 -48.72 -0.65 -33.42
CA LEU A 42 -47.63 -1.18 -32.60
C LEU A 42 -46.48 -1.63 -33.52
N SER A 43 -45.52 -0.77 -33.74
CA SER A 43 -44.21 -1.18 -34.25
C SER A 43 -43.39 -1.71 -33.10
N THR A 44 -43.31 -3.02 -32.94
CA THR A 44 -42.38 -3.70 -32.05
C THR A 44 -40.97 -3.57 -32.64
N ALA A 45 -40.21 -2.54 -32.23
CA ALA A 45 -38.78 -2.48 -32.51
C ALA A 45 -38.08 -3.58 -31.70
N PRO A 46 -37.21 -4.40 -32.31
CA PRO A 46 -36.44 -5.36 -31.55
C PRO A 46 -35.48 -4.59 -30.63
N ALA A 47 -35.60 -4.85 -29.33
CA ALA A 47 -34.63 -4.38 -28.34
C ALA A 47 -33.27 -5.00 -28.69
N GLN A 48 -32.40 -4.24 -29.36
CA GLN A 48 -31.00 -4.60 -29.51
C GLN A 48 -30.38 -4.59 -28.12
N ALA A 49 -30.13 -5.79 -27.59
CA ALA A 49 -29.31 -5.97 -26.42
C ALA A 49 -27.90 -5.44 -26.78
N ALA A 50 -27.61 -4.23 -26.31
CA ALA A 50 -26.25 -3.68 -26.39
C ALA A 50 -25.37 -4.63 -25.58
N SER A 51 -24.58 -5.46 -26.27
CA SER A 51 -23.50 -6.23 -25.64
C SER A 51 -22.61 -5.21 -24.98
N ALA A 52 -22.64 -5.15 -23.63
CA ALA A 52 -21.71 -4.38 -22.84
C ALA A 52 -20.33 -4.96 -23.12
N VAL A 53 -19.57 -4.32 -23.99
CA VAL A 53 -18.16 -4.59 -24.18
C VAL A 53 -17.52 -4.32 -22.81
N ALA A 54 -17.10 -5.39 -22.13
CA ALA A 54 -16.42 -5.27 -20.85
C ALA A 54 -15.22 -4.34 -21.05
N ALA A 55 -15.21 -3.22 -20.31
CA ALA A 55 -14.08 -2.30 -20.34
C ALA A 55 -12.81 -3.10 -20.03
N PRO A 56 -11.71 -2.88 -20.76
CA PRO A 56 -10.47 -3.59 -20.50
C PRO A 56 -10.10 -3.40 -19.04
N ALA A 57 -9.83 -4.51 -18.32
CA ALA A 57 -9.47 -4.48 -16.91
C ALA A 57 -8.31 -3.48 -16.72
N ALA A 58 -8.49 -2.52 -15.84
CA ALA A 58 -7.49 -1.48 -15.59
C ALA A 58 -6.14 -2.13 -15.30
N LYS A 59 -5.11 -1.72 -16.03
CA LYS A 59 -3.76 -2.27 -15.92
C LYS A 59 -3.23 -2.02 -14.50
N LYS A 60 -3.04 -3.07 -13.72
CA LYS A 60 -2.52 -2.96 -12.36
C LYS A 60 -1.03 -2.61 -12.39
N THR A 61 -0.63 -1.62 -11.61
CA THR A 61 0.78 -1.28 -11.39
C THR A 61 1.14 -1.57 -9.94
N LEU A 62 2.19 -2.37 -9.74
CA LEU A 62 2.76 -2.73 -8.45
C LEU A 62 4.08 -1.98 -8.28
N LEU A 63 4.13 -1.06 -7.34
CA LEU A 63 5.36 -0.36 -6.93
C LEU A 63 6.00 -1.13 -5.77
N VAL A 64 7.27 -1.50 -5.90
CA VAL A 64 8.08 -2.03 -4.80
C VAL A 64 9.02 -0.93 -4.32
N LEU A 65 8.82 -0.50 -3.07
CA LEU A 65 9.63 0.48 -2.35
C LEU A 65 10.42 -0.29 -1.29
N GLY A 66 11.66 -0.64 -1.59
CA GLY A 66 12.50 -1.48 -0.74
C GLY A 66 13.93 -0.99 -0.66
N ASP A 67 14.73 -1.80 0.01
CA ASP A 67 16.16 -1.59 0.16
C ASP A 67 17.01 -2.60 -0.64
N SER A 68 18.18 -2.97 -0.12
CA SER A 68 19.12 -3.89 -0.77
C SER A 68 18.55 -5.29 -1.01
N LEU A 69 17.64 -5.76 -0.16
CA LEU A 69 17.01 -7.08 -0.29
C LEU A 69 16.08 -7.17 -1.51
N SER A 70 15.54 -6.04 -1.94
CA SER A 70 14.70 -5.92 -3.13
C SER A 70 15.43 -5.35 -4.34
N ALA A 71 16.60 -4.69 -4.15
CA ALA A 71 17.41 -4.05 -5.19
C ALA A 71 18.48 -4.97 -5.82
N GLU A 72 18.45 -6.26 -5.53
CA GLU A 72 19.42 -7.26 -6.04
C GLU A 72 20.88 -6.99 -5.64
N TYR A 73 21.12 -6.45 -4.43
CA TYR A 73 22.48 -6.18 -3.97
C TYR A 73 23.36 -7.43 -4.00
N GLY A 74 24.53 -7.34 -4.64
CA GLY A 74 25.48 -8.44 -4.77
C GLY A 74 25.03 -9.60 -5.67
N LEU A 75 23.93 -9.47 -6.40
CA LEU A 75 23.36 -10.50 -7.26
C LEU A 75 23.53 -10.17 -8.74
N VAL A 76 23.52 -11.21 -9.54
CA VAL A 76 23.31 -11.05 -10.98
C VAL A 76 21.91 -10.50 -11.23
N ARG A 77 21.80 -9.46 -12.05
CA ARG A 77 20.52 -8.84 -12.38
C ARG A 77 19.50 -9.87 -12.90
N GLY A 78 18.30 -9.83 -12.39
CA GLY A 78 17.21 -10.73 -12.78
C GLY A 78 17.13 -12.01 -11.93
N SER A 79 17.94 -12.13 -10.86
CA SER A 79 17.93 -13.26 -9.91
C SER A 79 17.31 -12.94 -8.54
N GLY A 80 17.02 -11.68 -8.24
CA GLY A 80 16.36 -11.27 -7.00
C GLY A 80 14.87 -11.58 -6.99
N TRP A 81 14.27 -11.61 -5.80
CA TRP A 81 12.88 -12.00 -5.61
C TRP A 81 11.88 -11.13 -6.40
N VAL A 82 12.16 -9.83 -6.60
CA VAL A 82 11.29 -8.93 -7.39
C VAL A 82 11.34 -9.31 -8.88
N ALA A 83 12.51 -9.65 -9.40
CA ALA A 83 12.62 -10.13 -10.79
C ALA A 83 11.97 -11.51 -10.97
N LEU A 84 12.08 -12.38 -9.97
CA LEU A 84 11.37 -13.67 -9.96
C LEU A 84 9.85 -13.47 -9.87
N LEU A 85 9.38 -12.44 -9.13
CA LEU A 85 7.96 -12.06 -9.08
C LEU A 85 7.43 -11.68 -10.47
N VAL A 86 8.19 -10.92 -11.25
CA VAL A 86 7.79 -10.58 -12.64
C VAL A 86 7.57 -11.82 -13.47
N LYS A 87 8.48 -12.82 -13.36
CA LYS A 87 8.35 -14.10 -14.04
C LYS A 87 7.13 -14.89 -13.56
N GLN A 88 6.87 -14.90 -12.25
CA GLN A 88 5.73 -15.58 -11.64
C GLN A 88 4.38 -14.96 -12.09
N LEU A 89 4.30 -13.62 -12.14
CA LEU A 89 3.11 -12.91 -12.64
C LEU A 89 2.81 -13.28 -14.09
N ALA A 90 3.85 -13.38 -14.95
CA ALA A 90 3.70 -13.79 -16.34
C ALA A 90 3.23 -15.25 -16.47
N GLN A 91 3.78 -16.17 -15.66
CA GLN A 91 3.36 -17.58 -15.62
C GLN A 91 1.89 -17.73 -15.18
N ASP A 92 1.47 -16.97 -14.17
CA ASP A 92 0.10 -16.96 -13.65
C ASP A 92 -0.87 -16.13 -14.53
N LYS A 93 -0.38 -15.56 -15.65
CA LYS A 93 -1.14 -14.70 -16.58
C LYS A 93 -1.83 -13.51 -15.89
N LEU A 94 -1.19 -12.96 -14.87
CA LEU A 94 -1.67 -11.78 -14.16
C LEU A 94 -1.13 -10.52 -14.83
N ALA A 95 -2.03 -9.67 -15.34
CA ALA A 95 -1.69 -8.41 -16.05
C ALA A 95 -1.28 -7.33 -15.03
N VAL A 96 -0.09 -7.48 -14.41
CA VAL A 96 0.47 -6.54 -13.44
C VAL A 96 1.83 -6.05 -13.94
N THR A 97 2.01 -4.74 -14.02
CA THR A 97 3.30 -4.11 -14.28
C THR A 97 4.02 -3.88 -12.96
N VAL A 98 5.23 -4.40 -12.80
CA VAL A 98 6.05 -4.20 -11.60
C VAL A 98 7.05 -3.07 -11.82
N VAL A 99 7.05 -2.10 -10.92
CA VAL A 99 8.04 -1.03 -10.84
C VAL A 99 8.87 -1.27 -9.58
N ASN A 100 10.11 -1.72 -9.75
CA ASN A 100 11.04 -1.86 -8.64
C ASN A 100 11.80 -0.55 -8.44
N ALA A 101 11.43 0.19 -7.40
CA ALA A 101 12.06 1.44 -6.98
C ALA A 101 12.92 1.27 -5.72
N SER A 102 13.43 0.06 -5.47
CA SER A 102 14.27 -0.25 -4.32
C SER A 102 15.68 0.33 -4.48
N ILE A 103 16.25 0.80 -3.38
CA ILE A 103 17.59 1.39 -3.33
C ILE A 103 18.38 0.75 -2.19
N SER A 104 19.54 0.16 -2.50
CA SER A 104 20.41 -0.45 -1.48
C SER A 104 20.79 0.55 -0.40
N GLY A 105 20.67 0.13 0.85
CA GLY A 105 20.99 0.96 2.02
C GLY A 105 19.89 1.97 2.39
N ASP A 106 18.75 1.99 1.70
CA ASP A 106 17.66 2.93 1.99
C ASP A 106 17.04 2.66 3.37
N THR A 107 16.62 3.73 4.03
CA THR A 107 15.92 3.71 5.31
C THR A 107 14.45 4.05 5.11
N THR A 108 13.64 3.88 6.16
CA THR A 108 12.26 4.35 6.13
C THR A 108 12.16 5.85 5.88
N SER A 109 13.12 6.65 6.35
CA SER A 109 13.17 8.10 6.09
C SER A 109 13.43 8.39 4.60
N GLY A 110 14.37 7.68 3.97
CA GLY A 110 14.65 7.80 2.53
C GLY A 110 13.43 7.39 1.70
N GLY A 111 12.83 6.23 1.99
CA GLY A 111 11.61 5.77 1.34
C GLY A 111 10.47 6.79 1.45
N ARG A 112 10.23 7.33 2.66
CA ARG A 112 9.22 8.38 2.90
C ARG A 112 9.46 9.62 2.04
N SER A 113 10.71 10.04 1.90
CA SER A 113 11.09 11.23 1.13
C SER A 113 10.79 11.08 -0.36
N ARG A 114 11.07 9.91 -0.95
CA ARG A 114 10.92 9.68 -2.40
C ARG A 114 9.57 9.13 -2.83
N LEU A 115 8.79 8.55 -1.91
CA LEU A 115 7.49 7.95 -2.23
C LEU A 115 6.51 8.90 -2.93
N PRO A 116 6.34 10.18 -2.53
CA PRO A 116 5.39 11.07 -3.20
C PRO A 116 5.64 11.23 -4.71
N ALA A 117 6.91 11.36 -5.12
CA ALA A 117 7.28 11.45 -6.52
C ALA A 117 6.99 10.14 -7.28
N LEU A 118 7.26 8.98 -6.66
CA LEU A 118 6.98 7.67 -7.22
C LEU A 118 5.47 7.43 -7.41
N LEU A 119 4.66 7.80 -6.42
CA LEU A 119 3.20 7.71 -6.50
C LEU A 119 2.65 8.56 -7.64
N LYS A 120 3.14 9.81 -7.77
CA LYS A 120 2.73 10.71 -8.85
C LYS A 120 3.10 10.17 -10.23
N THR A 121 4.32 9.65 -10.37
CA THR A 121 4.85 9.17 -11.66
C THR A 121 4.21 7.88 -12.12
N HIS A 122 4.05 6.90 -11.21
CA HIS A 122 3.65 5.55 -11.57
C HIS A 122 2.18 5.24 -11.31
N GLN A 123 1.48 6.08 -10.54
CA GLN A 123 0.07 5.90 -10.17
C GLN A 123 -0.25 4.44 -9.81
N PRO A 124 0.48 3.82 -8.86
CA PRO A 124 0.36 2.40 -8.57
C PRO A 124 -0.99 2.08 -7.95
N SER A 125 -1.60 0.98 -8.38
CA SER A 125 -2.76 0.38 -7.71
C SER A 125 -2.37 -0.42 -6.46
N HIS A 126 -1.08 -0.79 -6.37
CA HIS A 126 -0.54 -1.61 -5.29
C HIS A 126 0.87 -1.11 -4.93
N VAL A 127 1.18 -1.02 -3.65
CA VAL A 127 2.49 -0.61 -3.14
C VAL A 127 2.98 -1.66 -2.13
N VAL A 128 4.18 -2.17 -2.35
CA VAL A 128 4.93 -2.98 -1.37
C VAL A 128 5.93 -2.06 -0.68
N ILE A 129 5.95 -2.06 0.65
CA ILE A 129 6.93 -1.34 1.47
C ILE A 129 7.80 -2.39 2.17
N GLU A 130 9.04 -2.51 1.74
CA GLU A 130 10.06 -3.42 2.29
C GLU A 130 11.23 -2.56 2.77
N LEU A 131 11.07 -1.93 3.94
CA LEU A 131 12.04 -1.00 4.55
C LEU A 131 12.00 -1.14 6.08
N GLY A 132 13.07 -0.70 6.73
CA GLY A 132 13.22 -0.68 8.18
C GLY A 132 14.43 -1.48 8.67
N GLY A 133 14.92 -2.45 7.88
CA GLY A 133 16.14 -3.18 8.20
C GLY A 133 17.33 -2.25 8.41
N ASN A 134 17.54 -1.31 7.50
CA ASN A 134 18.64 -0.32 7.61
C ASN A 134 18.46 0.66 8.76
N ASP A 135 17.23 0.98 9.14
CA ASP A 135 16.96 1.79 10.35
C ASP A 135 17.50 1.07 11.59
N ALA A 136 17.13 -0.20 11.75
CA ALA A 136 17.54 -1.01 12.88
C ALA A 136 19.05 -1.30 12.90
N LEU A 137 19.65 -1.64 11.75
CA LEU A 137 21.10 -1.87 11.63
C LEU A 137 21.92 -0.64 12.00
N ARG A 138 21.36 0.56 11.84
CA ARG A 138 21.99 1.86 12.22
C ARG A 138 21.61 2.32 13.63
N GLY A 139 20.82 1.54 14.37
CA GLY A 139 20.37 1.89 15.71
C GLY A 139 19.42 3.09 15.76
N LEU A 140 18.66 3.35 14.67
CA LEU A 140 17.69 4.44 14.65
C LEU A 140 16.49 4.12 15.56
N PRO A 141 15.86 5.15 16.17
CA PRO A 141 14.74 4.94 17.08
C PRO A 141 13.56 4.23 16.42
N LEU A 142 13.05 3.13 17.00
CA LEU A 142 11.89 2.38 16.50
C LEU A 142 10.63 3.25 16.31
N PRO A 143 10.32 4.23 17.19
CA PRO A 143 9.19 5.14 16.95
C PRO A 143 9.31 5.89 15.63
N MET A 144 10.51 6.33 15.24
CA MET A 144 10.73 7.02 13.96
C MET A 144 10.48 6.09 12.77
N THR A 145 11.00 4.86 12.83
CA THR A 145 10.77 3.83 11.81
C THR A 145 9.28 3.53 11.65
N ARG A 146 8.57 3.32 12.76
CA ARG A 146 7.13 3.12 12.80
C ARG A 146 6.37 4.28 12.17
N ASP A 147 6.67 5.51 12.57
CA ASP A 147 5.96 6.69 12.09
C ASP A 147 6.20 6.92 10.59
N ASN A 148 7.38 6.61 10.08
CA ASN A 148 7.67 6.64 8.64
C ASN A 148 6.85 5.59 7.88
N LEU A 149 6.75 4.34 8.39
CA LEU A 149 5.92 3.30 7.79
C LEU A 149 4.44 3.70 7.75
N VAL A 150 3.92 4.28 8.83
CA VAL A 150 2.54 4.82 8.89
C VAL A 150 2.32 5.89 7.84
N VAL A 151 3.22 6.88 7.76
CA VAL A 151 3.11 7.98 6.78
C VAL A 151 3.14 7.47 5.35
N MET A 152 4.05 6.54 5.03
CA MET A 152 4.13 5.95 3.68
C MET A 152 2.87 5.15 3.34
N THR A 153 2.37 4.35 4.29
CA THR A 153 1.14 3.58 4.11
C THR A 153 -0.06 4.48 3.83
N ARG A 154 -0.23 5.53 4.61
CA ARG A 154 -1.31 6.52 4.44
C ARG A 154 -1.19 7.26 3.12
N ALA A 155 0.01 7.67 2.72
CA ALA A 155 0.26 8.38 1.46
C ALA A 155 -0.11 7.50 0.25
N ALA A 156 0.25 6.23 0.25
CA ALA A 156 -0.12 5.30 -0.81
C ALA A 156 -1.65 5.05 -0.85
N LYS A 157 -2.28 4.85 0.30
CA LYS A 157 -3.74 4.65 0.40
C LYS A 157 -4.54 5.88 -0.02
N ALA A 158 -4.05 7.08 0.27
CA ALA A 158 -4.67 8.33 -0.16
C ALA A 158 -4.69 8.49 -1.70
N GLN A 159 -3.80 7.80 -2.42
CA GLN A 159 -3.81 7.70 -3.89
C GLN A 159 -4.60 6.49 -4.41
N GLY A 160 -5.36 5.81 -3.55
CA GLY A 160 -6.17 4.65 -3.90
C GLY A 160 -5.40 3.33 -4.00
N ALA A 161 -4.12 3.30 -3.66
CA ALA A 161 -3.33 2.08 -3.71
C ALA A 161 -3.62 1.17 -2.51
N LYS A 162 -3.67 -0.15 -2.75
CA LYS A 162 -3.55 -1.15 -1.68
C LYS A 162 -2.08 -1.21 -1.22
N VAL A 163 -1.86 -1.44 0.08
CA VAL A 163 -0.50 -1.50 0.65
C VAL A 163 -0.21 -2.87 1.24
N LEU A 164 0.98 -3.39 0.94
CA LEU A 164 1.56 -4.59 1.55
C LEU A 164 2.84 -4.17 2.28
N ILE A 165 2.89 -4.37 3.59
CA ILE A 165 4.09 -4.19 4.40
C ILE A 165 4.83 -5.52 4.46
N VAL A 166 6.14 -5.48 4.25
CA VAL A 166 7.02 -6.64 4.38
C VAL A 166 7.84 -6.48 5.64
N GLY A 167 7.57 -7.33 6.63
CA GLY A 167 8.23 -7.33 7.91
C GLY A 167 9.62 -7.97 7.87
N MET A 168 10.43 -7.59 8.85
CA MET A 168 11.80 -8.04 9.03
C MET A 168 12.04 -8.43 10.50
N GLN A 169 13.02 -9.28 10.73
CA GLN A 169 13.53 -9.61 12.06
C GLN A 169 15.04 -9.32 12.12
N LEU A 170 15.53 -9.08 13.31
CA LEU A 170 16.94 -8.84 13.56
C LEU A 170 17.63 -10.10 14.09
N PRO A 171 18.92 -10.28 13.81
CA PRO A 171 19.72 -11.31 14.45
C PRO A 171 19.72 -11.15 15.98
N PRO A 172 19.89 -12.25 16.75
CA PRO A 172 19.81 -12.21 18.23
C PRO A 172 20.81 -11.27 18.93
N ASN A 173 21.93 -10.96 18.28
CA ASN A 173 22.98 -10.08 18.79
C ASN A 173 22.56 -8.60 18.91
N TYR A 174 21.39 -8.22 18.36
CA TYR A 174 20.81 -6.86 18.53
C TYR A 174 20.04 -6.70 19.84
N GLY A 175 19.94 -7.75 20.65
CA GLY A 175 19.19 -7.77 21.91
C GLY A 175 17.74 -8.25 21.72
N VAL A 176 17.31 -9.11 22.66
CA VAL A 176 16.03 -9.84 22.55
C VAL A 176 14.85 -8.87 22.51
N HIS A 177 14.76 -7.93 23.45
CA HIS A 177 13.64 -6.98 23.54
C HIS A 177 13.58 -6.07 22.32
N TYR A 178 14.70 -5.50 21.89
CA TYR A 178 14.74 -4.65 20.71
C TYR A 178 14.32 -5.40 19.44
N GLY A 179 14.80 -6.64 19.27
CA GLY A 179 14.42 -7.48 18.14
C GLY A 179 12.93 -7.84 18.13
N GLN A 180 12.36 -8.12 19.31
CA GLN A 180 10.92 -8.38 19.45
C GLN A 180 10.08 -7.15 19.12
N ASP A 181 10.42 -5.99 19.69
CA ASP A 181 9.73 -4.73 19.42
C ASP A 181 9.82 -4.32 17.94
N PHE A 182 11.01 -4.51 17.33
CA PHE A 182 11.20 -4.28 15.90
C PHE A 182 10.30 -5.16 15.04
N ALA A 183 10.26 -6.46 15.30
CA ALA A 183 9.42 -7.39 14.53
C ALA A 183 7.92 -7.11 14.75
N ALA A 184 7.50 -6.84 15.98
CA ALA A 184 6.11 -6.56 16.33
C ALA A 184 5.59 -5.25 15.71
N MET A 185 6.47 -4.28 15.50
CA MET A 185 6.15 -2.97 14.92
C MET A 185 5.48 -3.08 13.55
N PHE A 186 5.96 -3.98 12.68
CA PHE A 186 5.38 -4.16 11.34
C PHE A 186 3.95 -4.66 11.39
N ALA A 187 3.68 -5.63 12.27
CA ALA A 187 2.33 -6.16 12.47
C ALA A 187 1.38 -5.09 13.05
N ALA A 188 1.86 -4.31 14.02
CA ALA A 188 1.08 -3.23 14.62
C ALA A 188 0.72 -2.15 13.59
N VAL A 189 1.67 -1.74 12.74
CA VAL A 189 1.42 -0.76 11.67
C VAL A 189 0.46 -1.33 10.63
N ALA A 190 0.68 -2.56 10.18
CA ALA A 190 -0.19 -3.19 9.18
C ALA A 190 -1.64 -3.29 9.68
N GLN A 191 -1.85 -3.69 10.93
CA GLN A 191 -3.16 -3.78 11.56
C GLN A 191 -3.81 -2.40 11.70
N ALA A 192 -3.09 -1.43 12.25
CA ALA A 192 -3.61 -0.08 12.51
C ALA A 192 -3.99 0.65 11.21
N GLU A 193 -3.22 0.46 10.16
CA GLU A 193 -3.44 1.13 8.87
C GLU A 193 -4.26 0.27 7.88
N GLY A 194 -4.69 -0.94 8.24
CA GLY A 194 -5.43 -1.85 7.35
C GLY A 194 -4.62 -2.20 6.09
N ALA A 195 -3.33 -2.47 6.25
CA ALA A 195 -2.43 -2.94 5.21
C ALA A 195 -2.28 -4.47 5.28
N ALA A 196 -1.97 -5.12 4.17
CA ALA A 196 -1.55 -6.51 4.17
C ALA A 196 -0.14 -6.65 4.77
N LEU A 197 0.21 -7.82 5.31
CA LEU A 197 1.49 -8.06 5.96
C LEU A 197 2.11 -9.37 5.49
N VAL A 198 3.37 -9.32 5.08
CA VAL A 198 4.29 -10.46 5.10
C VAL A 198 5.03 -10.38 6.44
N PRO A 199 4.84 -11.31 7.37
CA PRO A 199 5.39 -11.15 8.72
C PRO A 199 6.92 -11.11 8.76
N PHE A 200 7.58 -11.91 7.91
CA PHE A 200 9.04 -11.98 7.83
C PHE A 200 9.50 -12.37 6.42
N LEU A 201 10.22 -11.48 5.76
CA LEU A 201 10.73 -11.70 4.39
C LEU A 201 11.66 -12.91 4.30
N LEU A 202 12.54 -13.07 5.29
CA LEU A 202 13.60 -14.09 5.29
C LEU A 202 13.19 -15.39 6.01
N ALA A 203 11.90 -15.63 6.22
CA ALA A 203 11.42 -16.89 6.81
C ALA A 203 11.86 -18.10 5.98
N GLY A 204 12.41 -19.13 6.62
CA GLY A 204 12.98 -20.30 5.96
C GLY A 204 14.32 -20.03 5.25
N VAL A 205 14.92 -18.86 5.48
CA VAL A 205 16.28 -18.49 5.05
C VAL A 205 17.13 -18.16 6.28
N ALA A 206 16.75 -17.17 7.06
CA ALA A 206 17.51 -16.73 8.24
C ALA A 206 17.38 -17.69 9.42
N ASP A 207 16.30 -18.42 9.50
CA ASP A 207 15.99 -19.43 10.51
C ASP A 207 16.20 -20.88 10.01
N ALA A 208 16.77 -21.06 8.82
CA ALA A 208 17.07 -22.38 8.28
C ALA A 208 18.32 -22.99 8.94
N PRO A 209 18.38 -24.33 9.11
CA PRO A 209 19.58 -25.00 9.62
C PRO A 209 20.85 -24.70 8.82
N GLN A 210 20.71 -24.46 7.51
CA GLN A 210 21.82 -24.13 6.58
C GLN A 210 21.91 -22.62 6.28
N ALA A 211 21.43 -21.75 7.16
CA ALA A 211 21.36 -20.29 6.95
C ALA A 211 22.69 -19.70 6.45
N ASP A 212 23.82 -20.11 6.99
CA ASP A 212 25.14 -19.59 6.60
C ASP A 212 25.43 -19.72 5.11
N SER A 213 24.94 -20.78 4.44
CA SER A 213 25.10 -21.00 3.00
C SER A 213 24.13 -20.21 2.13
N LEU A 214 23.08 -19.66 2.73
CA LEU A 214 22.04 -18.87 2.06
C LEU A 214 22.31 -17.36 2.10
N PHE A 215 23.35 -16.93 2.81
CA PHE A 215 23.79 -15.53 2.87
C PHE A 215 25.12 -15.33 2.14
N GLN A 216 25.33 -14.12 1.64
CA GLN A 216 26.59 -13.66 1.10
C GLN A 216 27.64 -13.54 2.25
N ALA A 217 28.89 -13.27 1.90
CA ALA A 217 29.99 -13.18 2.88
C ALA A 217 29.75 -12.13 3.99
N ASP A 218 28.90 -11.14 3.72
CA ASP A 218 28.51 -10.10 4.70
C ASP A 218 27.50 -10.59 5.75
N ARG A 219 26.90 -11.78 5.57
CA ARG A 219 25.89 -12.39 6.45
C ARG A 219 24.63 -11.53 6.66
N ILE A 220 24.38 -10.61 5.75
CA ILE A 220 23.22 -9.71 5.76
C ILE A 220 22.35 -9.99 4.52
N HIS A 221 22.99 -10.08 3.37
CA HIS A 221 22.29 -10.22 2.10
C HIS A 221 22.19 -11.68 1.67
N PRO A 222 20.96 -12.15 1.31
CA PRO A 222 20.78 -13.50 0.80
C PRO A 222 21.51 -13.73 -0.53
N THR A 223 21.96 -14.96 -0.75
CA THR A 223 22.47 -15.41 -2.06
C THR A 223 21.33 -15.60 -3.06
N ALA A 224 21.63 -15.67 -4.36
CA ALA A 224 20.62 -15.91 -5.38
C ALA A 224 19.79 -17.19 -5.12
N ALA A 225 20.40 -18.23 -4.51
CA ALA A 225 19.73 -19.47 -4.15
C ALA A 225 18.59 -19.30 -3.12
N ALA A 226 18.66 -18.25 -2.28
CA ALA A 226 17.64 -17.97 -1.27
C ALA A 226 16.42 -17.20 -1.84
N HIS A 227 16.58 -16.44 -2.92
CA HIS A 227 15.53 -15.55 -3.45
C HIS A 227 14.23 -16.24 -3.88
N PRO A 228 14.21 -17.49 -4.37
CA PRO A 228 12.96 -18.22 -4.57
C PRO A 228 12.15 -18.38 -3.28
N ARG A 229 12.80 -18.54 -2.12
CA ARG A 229 12.11 -18.61 -0.83
C ARG A 229 11.54 -17.23 -0.43
N LEU A 230 12.30 -16.16 -0.64
CA LEU A 230 11.80 -14.80 -0.42
C LEU A 230 10.54 -14.54 -1.26
N LEU A 231 10.60 -14.89 -2.55
CA LEU A 231 9.42 -14.81 -3.42
C LEU A 231 8.26 -15.62 -2.85
N ALA A 232 8.48 -16.87 -2.43
CA ALA A 232 7.42 -17.73 -1.90
C ALA A 232 6.74 -17.10 -0.67
N ASN A 233 7.52 -16.49 0.24
CA ASN A 233 7.01 -15.81 1.43
C ASN A 233 6.12 -14.61 1.05
N VAL A 234 6.55 -13.80 0.09
CA VAL A 234 5.77 -12.65 -0.40
C VAL A 234 4.56 -13.12 -1.21
N TRP A 235 4.73 -14.12 -2.08
CA TRP A 235 3.70 -14.60 -2.99
C TRP A 235 2.50 -15.20 -2.28
N ALA A 236 2.70 -15.88 -1.17
CA ALA A 236 1.63 -16.45 -0.36
C ALA A 236 0.57 -15.39 0.07
N VAL A 237 1.04 -14.18 0.39
CA VAL A 237 0.18 -13.05 0.76
C VAL A 237 -0.24 -12.25 -0.48
N MET A 238 0.66 -12.04 -1.42
CA MET A 238 0.47 -11.16 -2.58
C MET A 238 -0.54 -11.72 -3.59
N LYS A 239 -0.53 -13.01 -3.87
CA LYS A 239 -1.39 -13.62 -4.91
C LYS A 239 -2.90 -13.34 -4.69
N PRO A 240 -3.50 -13.59 -3.51
CA PRO A 240 -4.88 -13.21 -3.24
C PRO A 240 -5.10 -11.70 -3.16
N TRP A 241 -4.11 -10.94 -2.70
CA TRP A 241 -4.18 -9.49 -2.52
C TRP A 241 -4.17 -8.72 -3.86
N LEU A 242 -3.57 -9.28 -4.92
CA LEU A 242 -3.57 -8.72 -6.27
C LEU A 242 -4.91 -8.91 -7.00
N ARG A 243 -5.79 -9.75 -6.51
CA ARG A 243 -7.14 -9.94 -7.07
C ARG A 243 -8.08 -8.85 -6.60
#